data_4cc1e8429282047740d327cbb51b80c8
#
_entry.id   4cc1e8429282047740d327cbb51b80c8
#
_cell.length_a   1.000
_cell.length_b   1.000
_cell.length_c   1.000
_cell.angle_alpha   90.00
_cell.angle_beta   90.00
_cell.angle_gamma   90.00
#
_symmetry.space_group_name_H-M   'P 1'
#
loop_
_entity.id
_entity.type
_entity.pdbx_description
1 polymer ?
#
loop_
_entity_poly.entity_id
_entity_poly.type
_entity_poly.pdbx_seq_one_letter_code
_entity_poly.pdbx_strand_id
1 'polypeptide(L)'
;MKSVCLLVSICFTFLIHQGNAQTVDMKYFESMKWRNIGPQRGGRSLGCAGSPGRPFEYYFGATGGGLWKTTDGGQEWAPVTDGKISCSSIGAVAVAETNPDIVYIGGGETQLRGSITQGDGVYKTTDGGKTWRHLGLKETQAISRIRVHPTNPDIVYVGALGHPYGDNEERGVFKTTDGGNTWKKVLFISPKTGIADLIIDRNNPKIIYATSWQVYRKTWMMWGGGPECKLWKSENGGDTWIELSKNPGMPSGTLGKIGITVSPVDSKRLWAIVEANDGGVYRSDDAGATWIKTNDERKLRQRAFYYSRIYADPFDRETVYCLNVDFYKSTDGGKKFDQEIKVPHGDNHDLWIDPNNPLRMITSNDGGGCVSVNGGKSWTDEDFCTTQFYHVTTTNHVPYHVVGAQQDNSTLAIPSDGWSHMNELGEWGYDVGGGESGYITSHPDNPDIFYAGSQGALLTRYDRTNAQIRDIQVYPRFFSGEPASSLP
;
A
#
# COMPACT_ATOMS: atom_id res chain seq x y z
N MET A 1 -61.83 42.66 46.20
CA MET A 1 -60.93 43.16 45.11
C MET A 1 -60.06 42.01 44.72
N LYS A 2 -60.34 41.40 43.53
CA LYS A 2 -59.56 40.26 42.98
C LYS A 2 -58.82 40.79 41.78
N SER A 3 -57.50 40.82 41.86
CA SER A 3 -56.60 41.19 40.73
C SER A 3 -56.48 39.99 39.78
N VAL A 4 -56.84 40.22 38.52
CA VAL A 4 -56.62 39.26 37.43
C VAL A 4 -55.26 39.55 36.81
N CYS A 5 -54.33 38.64 36.92
CA CYS A 5 -53.09 38.65 36.15
C CYS A 5 -53.33 38.10 34.76
N LEU A 6 -53.15 38.96 33.77
CA LEU A 6 -53.18 38.58 32.32
C LEU A 6 -51.77 38.09 31.93
N LEU A 7 -51.64 36.77 31.70
CA LEU A 7 -50.41 36.20 31.12
C LEU A 7 -50.51 36.35 29.60
N VAL A 8 -49.67 37.21 29.03
CA VAL A 8 -49.48 37.31 27.58
C VAL A 8 -48.44 36.29 27.20
N SER A 9 -48.86 35.20 26.55
CA SER A 9 -48.00 34.18 25.99
C SER A 9 -47.51 34.66 24.62
N ILE A 10 -46.25 35.04 24.53
CA ILE A 10 -45.61 35.40 23.23
C ILE A 10 -45.13 34.09 22.62
N CYS A 11 -45.89 33.56 21.64
CA CYS A 11 -45.44 32.53 20.74
C CYS A 11 -44.39 33.08 19.77
N PHE A 12 -43.12 32.82 20.02
CA PHE A 12 -42.09 32.98 19.02
C PHE A 12 -42.18 31.83 18.01
N THR A 13 -42.84 32.07 16.89
CA THR A 13 -42.75 31.19 15.71
C THR A 13 -41.36 31.40 15.08
N PHE A 14 -40.44 30.48 15.34
CA PHE A 14 -39.23 30.33 14.57
C PHE A 14 -39.62 29.89 13.13
N LEU A 15 -39.66 30.84 12.21
CA LEU A 15 -39.63 30.54 10.80
C LEU A 15 -38.25 29.96 10.48
N ILE A 16 -38.16 28.63 10.48
CA ILE A 16 -37.01 27.91 9.88
C ILE A 16 -37.11 28.18 8.39
N HIS A 17 -36.36 29.19 7.92
CA HIS A 17 -36.05 29.27 6.50
C HIS A 17 -35.20 28.04 6.17
N GLN A 18 -35.84 27.03 5.60
CA GLN A 18 -35.11 26.01 4.85
C GLN A 18 -34.50 26.77 3.65
N GLY A 19 -33.28 27.18 3.78
CA GLY A 19 -32.47 27.58 2.65
C GLY A 19 -32.42 26.41 1.68
N ASN A 20 -33.28 26.43 0.66
CA ASN A 20 -33.08 25.52 -0.47
C ASN A 20 -31.73 25.88 -1.06
N ALA A 21 -30.73 25.03 -0.82
CA ALA A 21 -29.48 25.11 -1.53
C ALA A 21 -29.84 25.10 -3.02
N GLN A 22 -29.53 26.15 -3.70
CA GLN A 22 -29.84 26.28 -5.12
C GLN A 22 -29.04 25.20 -5.84
N THR A 23 -29.71 24.14 -6.28
CA THR A 23 -29.10 23.09 -7.08
C THR A 23 -28.72 23.71 -8.43
N VAL A 24 -27.43 23.88 -8.63
CA VAL A 24 -26.92 24.34 -9.93
C VAL A 24 -27.08 23.16 -10.91
N ASP A 25 -27.70 23.44 -12.06
CA ASP A 25 -27.87 22.45 -13.11
C ASP A 25 -26.48 21.96 -13.59
N MET A 26 -26.23 20.67 -13.52
CA MET A 26 -24.95 20.06 -13.89
C MET A 26 -24.51 20.36 -15.32
N LYS A 27 -25.44 20.69 -16.22
CA LYS A 27 -25.11 21.10 -17.60
C LYS A 27 -24.18 22.32 -17.68
N TYR A 28 -24.18 23.19 -16.68
CA TYR A 28 -23.25 24.33 -16.63
C TYR A 28 -21.79 23.91 -16.43
N PHE A 29 -21.55 22.67 -15.97
CA PHE A 29 -20.23 22.11 -15.75
C PHE A 29 -19.79 21.13 -16.84
N GLU A 30 -20.62 20.83 -17.85
CA GLU A 30 -20.31 19.84 -18.91
C GLU A 30 -19.05 20.17 -19.71
N SER A 31 -18.73 21.48 -19.85
CA SER A 31 -17.49 21.92 -20.50
C SER A 31 -16.24 21.83 -19.62
N MET A 32 -16.42 21.68 -18.30
CA MET A 32 -15.30 21.55 -17.37
C MET A 32 -14.72 20.12 -17.46
N LYS A 33 -13.44 20.05 -17.74
CA LYS A 33 -12.72 18.77 -17.80
C LYS A 33 -11.51 18.82 -16.89
N TRP A 34 -11.26 17.72 -16.18
CA TRP A 34 -10.01 17.55 -15.47
C TRP A 34 -8.86 17.49 -16.46
N ARG A 35 -7.79 18.20 -16.16
CA ARG A 35 -6.53 18.17 -16.89
C ARG A 35 -5.43 17.74 -15.92
N ASN A 36 -4.70 16.70 -16.27
CA ASN A 36 -3.51 16.32 -15.54
C ASN A 36 -2.38 17.31 -15.87
N ILE A 37 -1.80 17.92 -14.84
CA ILE A 37 -0.66 18.84 -14.96
C ILE A 37 0.64 18.23 -14.44
N GLY A 38 0.65 16.93 -14.10
CA GLY A 38 1.76 16.27 -13.45
C GLY A 38 1.69 16.34 -11.91
N PRO A 39 2.79 16.11 -11.20
CA PRO A 39 4.09 15.75 -11.75
C PRO A 39 4.12 14.34 -12.35
N GLN A 40 5.04 14.08 -13.28
CA GLN A 40 5.43 12.74 -13.72
C GLN A 40 6.37 12.15 -12.64
N ARG A 41 5.82 11.85 -11.50
CA ARG A 41 6.53 11.38 -10.33
C ARG A 41 5.64 10.40 -9.59
N GLY A 42 6.16 9.21 -9.37
CA GLY A 42 5.41 8.17 -8.69
C GLY A 42 5.17 8.44 -7.21
N GLY A 43 4.34 7.62 -6.63
CA GLY A 43 4.02 7.60 -5.21
C GLY A 43 3.67 6.18 -4.80
N ARG A 44 3.45 5.96 -3.52
CA ARG A 44 3.28 4.63 -2.92
C ARG A 44 2.38 3.70 -3.71
N SER A 45 2.89 2.50 -3.99
CA SER A 45 2.13 1.36 -4.45
C SER A 45 2.18 0.22 -3.42
N LEU A 46 1.10 -0.57 -3.34
CA LEU A 46 0.88 -1.53 -2.26
C LEU A 46 0.91 -2.98 -2.71
N GLY A 47 0.46 -3.24 -3.92
CA GLY A 47 0.41 -4.56 -4.50
C GLY A 47 0.75 -4.52 -5.97
N CYS A 48 1.38 -5.57 -6.47
CA CYS A 48 1.73 -5.68 -7.88
C CYS A 48 1.53 -7.11 -8.41
N ALA A 49 1.37 -7.22 -9.72
CA ALA A 49 1.30 -8.52 -10.39
C ALA A 49 1.75 -8.38 -11.85
N GLY A 50 2.37 -9.43 -12.36
CA GLY A 50 2.64 -9.58 -13.77
C GLY A 50 1.74 -10.64 -14.39
N SER A 51 1.75 -10.72 -15.71
CA SER A 51 1.01 -11.71 -16.49
C SER A 51 1.96 -12.78 -17.04
N PRO A 52 1.87 -14.04 -16.60
CA PRO A 52 2.70 -15.11 -17.16
C PRO A 52 2.48 -15.33 -18.67
N GLY A 53 1.25 -15.11 -19.13
CA GLY A 53 0.86 -15.28 -20.53
C GLY A 53 1.17 -14.08 -21.45
N ARG A 54 1.51 -12.91 -20.89
CA ARG A 54 1.80 -11.68 -21.64
C ARG A 54 3.07 -11.02 -21.10
N PRO A 55 4.23 -11.23 -21.73
CA PRO A 55 5.55 -10.87 -21.17
C PRO A 55 5.77 -9.42 -20.83
N PHE A 56 5.03 -8.50 -21.41
CA PHE A 56 5.16 -7.05 -21.20
C PHE A 56 4.01 -6.45 -20.39
N GLU A 57 3.08 -7.30 -19.89
CA GLU A 57 1.92 -6.83 -19.14
C GLU A 57 2.14 -6.97 -17.64
N TYR A 58 2.01 -5.83 -16.95
CA TYR A 58 2.13 -5.74 -15.48
C TYR A 58 1.10 -4.76 -14.93
N TYR A 59 0.86 -4.90 -13.63
CA TYR A 59 -0.08 -4.06 -12.88
C TYR A 59 0.53 -3.66 -11.55
N PHE A 60 0.26 -2.44 -11.09
CA PHE A 60 0.46 -2.04 -9.69
C PHE A 60 -0.73 -1.26 -9.15
N GLY A 61 -1.00 -1.44 -7.86
CA GLY A 61 -2.04 -0.75 -7.12
C GLY A 61 -1.48 0.43 -6.34
N ALA A 62 -1.88 1.65 -6.70
CA ALA A 62 -1.44 2.88 -6.07
C ALA A 62 -2.30 3.26 -4.85
N THR A 63 -1.69 3.94 -3.88
CA THR A 63 -2.40 4.59 -2.78
C THR A 63 -3.11 5.83 -3.30
N GLY A 64 -4.45 5.81 -3.28
CA GLY A 64 -5.27 6.90 -3.77
C GLY A 64 -5.33 7.05 -5.30
N GLY A 65 -4.58 6.22 -6.05
CA GLY A 65 -4.41 6.32 -7.50
C GLY A 65 -5.00 5.15 -8.29
N GLY A 66 -5.74 4.23 -7.66
CA GLY A 66 -6.34 3.09 -8.35
C GLY A 66 -5.33 2.06 -8.86
N LEU A 67 -5.69 1.34 -9.90
CA LEU A 67 -4.84 0.33 -10.55
C LEU A 67 -4.25 0.88 -11.85
N TRP A 68 -2.95 0.73 -11.98
CA TRP A 68 -2.19 1.09 -13.18
C TRP A 68 -1.74 -0.16 -13.93
N LYS A 69 -1.72 -0.07 -15.25
CA LYS A 69 -1.35 -1.16 -16.16
C LYS A 69 -0.33 -0.67 -17.18
N THR A 70 0.66 -1.51 -17.46
CA THR A 70 1.55 -1.39 -18.63
C THR A 70 1.36 -2.58 -19.56
N THR A 71 1.64 -2.39 -20.84
CA THR A 71 1.67 -3.45 -21.86
C THR A 71 2.96 -3.47 -22.69
N ASP A 72 3.95 -2.68 -22.28
CA ASP A 72 5.25 -2.50 -22.93
C ASP A 72 6.44 -2.74 -21.98
N GLY A 73 6.18 -3.41 -20.85
CA GLY A 73 7.24 -3.76 -19.90
C GLY A 73 7.60 -2.66 -18.94
N GLY A 74 6.69 -1.71 -18.68
CA GLY A 74 6.85 -0.65 -17.71
C GLY A 74 7.41 0.65 -18.27
N GLN A 75 7.44 0.81 -19.61
CA GLN A 75 7.86 2.07 -20.23
C GLN A 75 6.74 3.12 -20.14
N GLU A 76 5.51 2.70 -20.40
CA GLU A 76 4.33 3.54 -20.23
C GLU A 76 3.30 2.86 -19.32
N TRP A 77 2.64 3.66 -18.50
CA TRP A 77 1.62 3.21 -17.58
C TRP A 77 0.33 3.99 -17.77
N ALA A 78 -0.80 3.30 -17.69
CA ALA A 78 -2.12 3.92 -17.80
C ALA A 78 -3.03 3.47 -16.62
N PRO A 79 -3.84 4.38 -16.04
CA PRO A 79 -4.86 4.02 -15.06
C PRO A 79 -5.97 3.21 -15.76
N VAL A 80 -6.37 2.09 -15.15
CA VAL A 80 -7.41 1.21 -15.72
C VAL A 80 -8.67 1.14 -14.87
N THR A 81 -8.71 1.83 -13.74
CA THR A 81 -9.85 1.83 -12.82
C THR A 81 -10.58 3.16 -12.70
N ASP A 82 -10.05 4.24 -13.27
CA ASP A 82 -10.62 5.59 -13.17
C ASP A 82 -12.06 5.64 -13.69
N GLY A 83 -12.96 6.12 -12.84
CA GLY A 83 -14.40 6.20 -13.13
C GLY A 83 -15.14 4.86 -13.20
N LYS A 84 -14.47 3.72 -12.91
CA LYS A 84 -15.03 2.37 -13.04
C LYS A 84 -15.21 1.66 -11.70
N ILE A 85 -14.52 2.10 -10.66
CA ILE A 85 -14.61 1.57 -9.29
C ILE A 85 -14.77 2.69 -8.28
N SER A 86 -15.24 2.39 -7.07
CA SER A 86 -15.43 3.36 -5.99
C SER A 86 -14.26 3.43 -5.01
N CYS A 87 -13.32 2.50 -5.10
CA CYS A 87 -12.15 2.44 -4.23
C CYS A 87 -10.95 3.17 -4.86
N SER A 88 -10.30 4.04 -4.10
CA SER A 88 -9.13 4.79 -4.58
C SER A 88 -7.79 4.09 -4.35
N SER A 89 -7.65 3.27 -3.30
CA SER A 89 -6.41 2.56 -2.98
C SER A 89 -6.55 1.06 -3.24
N ILE A 90 -5.59 0.49 -3.96
CA ILE A 90 -5.57 -0.94 -4.30
C ILE A 90 -4.43 -1.62 -3.54
N GLY A 91 -4.80 -2.41 -2.51
CA GLY A 91 -3.87 -3.10 -1.62
C GLY A 91 -3.39 -4.47 -2.10
N ALA A 92 -4.12 -5.10 -3.00
CA ALA A 92 -3.77 -6.42 -3.53
C ALA A 92 -4.17 -6.54 -5.01
N VAL A 93 -3.30 -7.18 -5.79
CA VAL A 93 -3.52 -7.45 -7.22
C VAL A 93 -3.19 -8.90 -7.52
N ALA A 94 -4.02 -9.57 -8.32
CA ALA A 94 -3.75 -10.94 -8.76
C ALA A 94 -4.26 -11.16 -10.19
N VAL A 95 -3.36 -11.53 -11.10
CA VAL A 95 -3.67 -11.95 -12.47
C VAL A 95 -3.82 -13.46 -12.50
N ALA A 96 -4.86 -13.97 -13.16
CA ALA A 96 -5.05 -15.40 -13.32
C ALA A 96 -4.00 -15.97 -14.30
N GLU A 97 -3.28 -17.03 -13.88
CA GLU A 97 -2.22 -17.62 -14.70
C GLU A 97 -2.75 -18.23 -16.00
N THR A 98 -3.98 -18.76 -15.97
CA THR A 98 -4.63 -19.41 -17.13
C THR A 98 -5.28 -18.47 -18.11
N ASN A 99 -5.58 -17.22 -17.69
CA ASN A 99 -6.20 -16.22 -18.53
C ASN A 99 -5.82 -14.81 -18.06
N PRO A 100 -4.91 -14.11 -18.73
CA PRO A 100 -4.43 -12.79 -18.36
C PRO A 100 -5.50 -11.68 -18.45
N ASP A 101 -6.64 -11.93 -19.08
CA ASP A 101 -7.77 -10.99 -19.07
C ASP A 101 -8.53 -11.00 -17.73
N ILE A 102 -8.31 -12.03 -16.90
CA ILE A 102 -8.93 -12.12 -15.59
C ILE A 102 -7.98 -11.58 -14.53
N VAL A 103 -8.35 -10.45 -13.94
CA VAL A 103 -7.60 -9.82 -12.85
C VAL A 103 -8.55 -9.55 -11.68
N TYR A 104 -8.09 -9.86 -10.49
CA TYR A 104 -8.76 -9.55 -9.24
C TYR A 104 -7.97 -8.47 -8.50
N ILE A 105 -8.66 -7.50 -7.93
CA ILE A 105 -8.08 -6.47 -7.08
C ILE A 105 -8.83 -6.33 -5.77
N GLY A 106 -8.08 -6.01 -4.72
CA GLY A 106 -8.59 -5.78 -3.38
C GLY A 106 -8.31 -4.37 -2.91
N GLY A 107 -9.35 -3.71 -2.38
CA GLY A 107 -9.28 -2.33 -1.94
C GLY A 107 -8.61 -2.16 -0.57
N GLY A 108 -8.13 -0.94 -0.33
CA GLY A 108 -7.62 -0.46 0.95
C GLY A 108 -6.13 -0.70 1.18
N GLU A 109 -5.63 -0.17 2.29
CA GLU A 109 -4.23 -0.24 2.67
C GLU A 109 -4.04 -1.13 3.89
N THR A 110 -3.01 -1.97 3.89
CA THR A 110 -2.61 -2.81 5.03
C THR A 110 -1.28 -2.40 5.65
N GLN A 111 -0.62 -1.42 5.08
CA GLN A 111 0.58 -0.75 5.60
C GLN A 111 0.13 0.30 6.62
N LEU A 112 0.00 -0.10 7.90
CA LEU A 112 -0.68 0.66 8.94
C LEU A 112 0.09 1.92 9.34
N ARG A 113 -0.24 3.02 8.68
CA ARG A 113 0.20 4.37 9.02
C ARG A 113 -0.87 5.12 9.85
N GLY A 114 -0.65 6.42 10.11
CA GLY A 114 -1.64 7.27 10.75
C GLY A 114 -2.87 7.55 9.87
N SER A 115 -2.69 7.56 8.57
CA SER A 115 -3.69 7.91 7.55
C SER A 115 -3.74 6.85 6.46
N ILE A 116 -4.45 5.75 6.68
CA ILE A 116 -4.68 4.73 5.64
C ILE A 116 -6.02 4.95 4.97
N THR A 117 -6.06 4.72 3.66
CA THR A 117 -7.28 4.81 2.86
C THR A 117 -8.05 3.49 2.94
N GLN A 118 -9.34 3.58 3.20
CA GLN A 118 -10.22 2.43 3.24
C GLN A 118 -10.57 1.96 1.83
N GLY A 119 -10.63 0.64 1.66
CA GLY A 119 -11.21 -0.01 0.50
C GLY A 119 -12.68 -0.34 0.73
N ASP A 120 -13.30 -0.90 -0.28
CA ASP A 120 -14.69 -1.31 -0.28
C ASP A 120 -14.91 -2.74 -0.83
N GLY A 121 -13.89 -3.59 -0.72
CA GLY A 121 -13.98 -5.00 -1.10
C GLY A 121 -13.15 -5.40 -2.31
N VAL A 122 -13.68 -6.37 -3.06
CA VAL A 122 -13.00 -7.02 -4.18
C VAL A 122 -13.66 -6.64 -5.51
N TYR A 123 -12.84 -6.43 -6.53
CA TYR A 123 -13.28 -6.23 -7.90
C TYR A 123 -12.62 -7.25 -8.84
N LYS A 124 -13.28 -7.53 -9.95
CA LYS A 124 -12.82 -8.42 -11.02
C LYS A 124 -12.99 -7.76 -12.37
N THR A 125 -12.01 -7.92 -13.23
CA THR A 125 -12.15 -7.75 -14.68
C THR A 125 -12.05 -9.10 -15.37
N THR A 126 -12.64 -9.22 -16.56
CA THR A 126 -12.53 -10.38 -17.47
C THR A 126 -12.12 -9.96 -18.88
N ASP A 127 -11.70 -8.71 -19.02
CA ASP A 127 -11.33 -8.08 -20.30
C ASP A 127 -10.05 -7.24 -20.19
N GLY A 128 -9.17 -7.61 -19.25
CA GLY A 128 -7.86 -6.98 -19.07
C GLY A 128 -7.91 -5.55 -18.53
N GLY A 129 -8.96 -5.21 -17.76
CA GLY A 129 -9.11 -3.90 -17.11
C GLY A 129 -9.96 -2.89 -17.88
N LYS A 130 -10.63 -3.29 -18.97
CA LYS A 130 -11.55 -2.40 -19.70
C LYS A 130 -12.82 -2.14 -18.91
N THR A 131 -13.36 -3.18 -18.26
CA THR A 131 -14.53 -3.11 -17.37
C THR A 131 -14.23 -3.79 -16.04
N TRP A 132 -14.91 -3.36 -14.98
CA TRP A 132 -14.76 -3.88 -13.63
C TRP A 132 -16.10 -4.20 -13.00
N ARG A 133 -16.17 -5.33 -12.28
CA ARG A 133 -17.35 -5.74 -11.51
C ARG A 133 -16.97 -5.82 -10.04
N HIS A 134 -17.73 -5.17 -9.17
CA HIS A 134 -17.62 -5.32 -7.72
C HIS A 134 -18.12 -6.70 -7.29
N LEU A 135 -17.35 -7.42 -6.49
CA LEU A 135 -17.62 -8.79 -6.07
C LEU A 135 -18.06 -8.93 -4.61
N GLY A 136 -18.35 -7.83 -3.94
CA GLY A 136 -18.71 -7.83 -2.52
C GLY A 136 -17.50 -7.70 -1.59
N LEU A 137 -17.64 -8.20 -0.36
CA LEU A 137 -16.70 -8.03 0.75
C LEU A 137 -16.46 -6.55 1.09
N LYS A 138 -17.48 -5.71 0.93
CA LYS A 138 -17.37 -4.25 1.07
C LYS A 138 -16.81 -3.81 2.42
N GLU A 139 -17.25 -4.46 3.48
CA GLU A 139 -16.89 -4.06 4.85
C GLU A 139 -15.49 -4.57 5.28
N THR A 140 -14.78 -5.32 4.44
CA THR A 140 -13.40 -5.75 4.74
C THR A 140 -12.41 -4.59 4.82
N GLN A 141 -12.65 -3.50 4.10
CA GLN A 141 -11.93 -2.23 4.09
C GLN A 141 -10.42 -2.29 3.81
N ALA A 142 -9.74 -3.38 4.15
CA ALA A 142 -8.32 -3.56 3.86
C ALA A 142 -8.04 -5.02 3.51
N ILE A 143 -7.69 -5.26 2.25
CA ILE A 143 -7.36 -6.59 1.72
C ILE A 143 -5.84 -6.68 1.60
N SER A 144 -5.26 -7.64 2.34
CA SER A 144 -3.81 -7.83 2.38
C SER A 144 -3.27 -8.67 1.22
N ARG A 145 -4.07 -9.63 0.75
CA ARG A 145 -3.69 -10.56 -0.32
C ARG A 145 -4.90 -11.07 -1.08
N ILE A 146 -4.69 -11.27 -2.38
CA ILE A 146 -5.56 -12.09 -3.21
C ILE A 146 -4.70 -13.18 -3.84
N ARG A 147 -5.22 -14.43 -3.83
CA ARG A 147 -4.55 -15.57 -4.46
C ARG A 147 -5.54 -16.30 -5.33
N VAL A 148 -5.28 -16.31 -6.62
CA VAL A 148 -6.06 -17.07 -7.62
C VAL A 148 -5.46 -18.45 -7.73
N HIS A 149 -6.30 -19.48 -7.79
CA HIS A 149 -5.86 -20.85 -7.99
C HIS A 149 -5.14 -20.97 -9.36
N PRO A 150 -3.97 -21.62 -9.43
CA PRO A 150 -3.12 -21.57 -10.61
C PRO A 150 -3.75 -22.14 -11.90
N THR A 151 -4.70 -23.05 -11.78
CA THR A 151 -5.36 -23.70 -12.95
C THR A 151 -6.85 -23.45 -13.06
N ASN A 152 -7.49 -22.78 -12.07
CA ASN A 152 -8.91 -22.46 -12.10
C ASN A 152 -9.14 -21.02 -11.60
N PRO A 153 -9.38 -20.05 -12.50
CA PRO A 153 -9.50 -18.65 -12.13
C PRO A 153 -10.77 -18.32 -11.33
N ASP A 154 -11.72 -19.26 -11.20
CA ASP A 154 -12.92 -19.06 -10.39
C ASP A 154 -12.73 -19.44 -8.92
N ILE A 155 -11.62 -20.11 -8.58
CA ILE A 155 -11.24 -20.38 -7.18
C ILE A 155 -10.26 -19.30 -6.73
N VAL A 156 -10.70 -18.46 -5.76
CA VAL A 156 -9.91 -17.35 -5.26
C VAL A 156 -9.98 -17.29 -3.74
N TYR A 157 -8.85 -16.97 -3.13
CA TYR A 157 -8.73 -16.71 -1.70
C TYR A 157 -8.36 -15.25 -1.47
N VAL A 158 -9.03 -14.64 -0.50
CA VAL A 158 -8.83 -13.24 -0.10
C VAL A 158 -8.46 -13.20 1.37
N GLY A 159 -7.29 -12.67 1.68
CA GLY A 159 -6.87 -12.35 3.04
C GLY A 159 -7.36 -10.95 3.40
N ALA A 160 -8.29 -10.84 4.34
CA ALA A 160 -8.80 -9.57 4.83
C ALA A 160 -8.18 -9.21 6.19
N LEU A 161 -7.48 -8.08 6.24
CA LEU A 161 -7.06 -7.48 7.51
C LEU A 161 -8.26 -6.91 8.26
N GLY A 162 -9.31 -6.51 7.53
CA GLY A 162 -10.44 -5.76 8.06
C GLY A 162 -10.06 -4.31 8.37
N HIS A 163 -10.95 -3.52 8.95
CA HIS A 163 -10.59 -2.18 9.37
C HIS A 163 -9.81 -2.20 10.69
N PRO A 164 -8.64 -1.54 10.77
CA PRO A 164 -7.77 -1.65 11.94
C PRO A 164 -8.14 -0.69 13.08
N TYR A 165 -9.14 0.18 12.90
CA TYR A 165 -9.53 1.20 13.88
C TYR A 165 -10.52 0.71 14.94
N GLY A 166 -11.00 -0.52 14.82
CA GLY A 166 -11.91 -1.16 15.75
C GLY A 166 -12.06 -2.66 15.50
N ASP A 167 -12.73 -3.33 16.41
CA ASP A 167 -13.11 -4.72 16.28
C ASP A 167 -14.14 -4.88 15.15
N ASN A 168 -14.01 -5.92 14.32
CA ASN A 168 -14.96 -6.20 13.24
C ASN A 168 -14.95 -7.66 12.80
N GLU A 169 -16.12 -8.13 12.37
CA GLU A 169 -16.32 -9.51 11.92
C GLU A 169 -15.79 -9.77 10.49
N GLU A 170 -15.37 -8.74 9.76
CA GLU A 170 -14.99 -8.83 8.36
C GLU A 170 -13.50 -9.17 8.15
N ARG A 171 -12.84 -9.60 9.22
CA ARG A 171 -11.48 -10.12 9.23
C ARG A 171 -11.46 -11.61 8.88
N GLY A 172 -10.37 -12.10 8.27
CA GLY A 172 -10.21 -13.52 8.01
C GLY A 172 -9.81 -13.86 6.58
N VAL A 173 -9.88 -15.16 6.25
CA VAL A 173 -9.71 -15.65 4.88
C VAL A 173 -11.09 -15.93 4.29
N PHE A 174 -11.36 -15.34 3.14
CA PHE A 174 -12.56 -15.61 2.34
C PHE A 174 -12.18 -16.43 1.10
N LYS A 175 -13.04 -17.37 0.73
CA LYS A 175 -12.90 -18.24 -0.45
C LYS A 175 -14.11 -18.10 -1.35
N THR A 176 -13.88 -18.03 -2.64
CA THR A 176 -14.89 -18.25 -3.67
C THR A 176 -14.52 -19.47 -4.53
N THR A 177 -15.52 -20.13 -5.12
CA THR A 177 -15.34 -21.21 -6.10
C THR A 177 -16.15 -20.95 -7.38
N ASP A 178 -16.73 -19.76 -7.50
CA ASP A 178 -17.62 -19.33 -8.59
C ASP A 178 -17.23 -17.97 -9.16
N GLY A 179 -15.95 -17.63 -9.07
CA GLY A 179 -15.40 -16.41 -9.64
C GLY A 179 -15.80 -15.13 -8.91
N GLY A 180 -16.17 -15.26 -7.62
CA GLY A 180 -16.53 -14.14 -6.76
C GLY A 180 -18.02 -13.81 -6.73
N ASN A 181 -18.89 -14.68 -7.24
CA ASN A 181 -20.34 -14.48 -7.10
C ASN A 181 -20.78 -14.73 -5.65
N THR A 182 -20.16 -15.71 -4.98
CA THR A 182 -20.37 -15.99 -3.55
C THR A 182 -19.06 -16.13 -2.82
N TRP A 183 -19.07 -15.79 -1.52
CA TRP A 183 -17.89 -15.87 -0.64
C TRP A 183 -18.21 -16.66 0.61
N LYS A 184 -17.31 -17.55 0.99
CA LYS A 184 -17.32 -18.27 2.26
C LYS A 184 -16.15 -17.82 3.11
N LYS A 185 -16.38 -17.37 4.34
CA LYS A 185 -15.31 -17.14 5.32
C LYS A 185 -14.78 -18.49 5.80
N VAL A 186 -13.56 -18.85 5.44
CA VAL A 186 -12.97 -20.18 5.69
C VAL A 186 -11.96 -20.18 6.83
N LEU A 187 -11.49 -19.01 7.26
CA LEU A 187 -10.68 -18.84 8.47
C LEU A 187 -11.10 -17.53 9.15
N PHE A 188 -11.54 -17.65 10.38
CA PHE A 188 -11.84 -16.51 11.27
C PHE A 188 -11.26 -16.81 12.65
N ILE A 189 -10.52 -15.89 13.22
CA ILE A 189 -9.89 -16.03 14.53
C ILE A 189 -10.68 -15.26 15.58
N SER A 190 -10.78 -13.96 15.40
CA SER A 190 -11.54 -13.07 16.28
C SER A 190 -11.79 -11.72 15.58
N PRO A 191 -12.68 -10.87 16.13
CA PRO A 191 -12.90 -9.51 15.62
C PRO A 191 -11.66 -8.61 15.69
N LYS A 192 -10.61 -9.00 16.43
CA LYS A 192 -9.37 -8.24 16.63
C LYS A 192 -8.26 -8.63 15.67
N THR A 193 -8.41 -9.76 14.95
CA THR A 193 -7.31 -10.43 14.25
C THR A 193 -7.65 -10.65 12.78
N GLY A 194 -6.92 -9.97 11.90
CA GLY A 194 -7.05 -10.12 10.45
C GLY A 194 -5.94 -10.97 9.85
N ILE A 195 -5.92 -11.05 8.52
CA ILE A 195 -4.90 -11.79 7.75
C ILE A 195 -3.86 -10.81 7.22
N ALA A 196 -2.59 -11.05 7.55
CA ALA A 196 -1.47 -10.26 7.08
C ALA A 196 -0.87 -10.80 5.78
N ASP A 197 -0.80 -12.12 5.64
CA ASP A 197 -0.26 -12.77 4.44
C ASP A 197 -0.98 -14.07 4.12
N LEU A 198 -0.95 -14.47 2.84
CA LEU A 198 -1.66 -15.63 2.32
C LEU A 198 -0.92 -16.16 1.08
N ILE A 199 -0.62 -17.47 1.03
CA ILE A 199 0.02 -18.10 -0.12
C ILE A 199 -0.59 -19.47 -0.41
N ILE A 200 -0.73 -19.80 -1.69
CA ILE A 200 -1.12 -21.15 -2.18
C ILE A 200 0.15 -21.87 -2.61
N ASP A 201 0.29 -23.13 -2.25
CA ASP A 201 1.30 -23.98 -2.85
C ASP A 201 0.95 -24.27 -4.31
N ARG A 202 1.76 -23.75 -5.23
CA ARG A 202 1.52 -23.85 -6.66
C ARG A 202 1.50 -25.32 -7.15
N ASN A 203 2.28 -26.20 -6.52
CA ASN A 203 2.37 -27.62 -6.88
C ASN A 203 1.19 -28.44 -6.35
N ASN A 204 0.61 -28.01 -5.23
CA ASN A 204 -0.60 -28.61 -4.65
C ASN A 204 -1.54 -27.51 -4.13
N PRO A 205 -2.42 -26.96 -4.96
CA PRO A 205 -3.28 -25.83 -4.58
C PRO A 205 -4.30 -26.11 -3.45
N LYS A 206 -4.40 -27.34 -2.96
CA LYS A 206 -5.13 -27.65 -1.73
C LYS A 206 -4.37 -27.22 -0.48
N ILE A 207 -3.04 -27.04 -0.58
CA ILE A 207 -2.21 -26.55 0.51
C ILE A 207 -2.16 -25.03 0.47
N ILE A 208 -2.58 -24.42 1.57
CA ILE A 208 -2.64 -22.98 1.73
C ILE A 208 -2.01 -22.60 3.06
N TYR A 209 -1.21 -21.56 3.07
CA TYR A 209 -0.68 -20.96 4.29
C TYR A 209 -1.25 -19.56 4.47
N ALA A 210 -1.62 -19.21 5.70
CA ALA A 210 -2.11 -17.90 6.07
C ALA A 210 -1.44 -17.45 7.37
N THR A 211 -1.23 -16.13 7.51
CA THR A 211 -0.75 -15.54 8.74
C THR A 211 -1.78 -14.61 9.33
N SER A 212 -2.14 -14.84 10.58
CA SER A 212 -3.05 -13.96 11.31
C SER A 212 -2.26 -12.90 12.07
N TRP A 213 -2.81 -11.69 12.12
CA TRP A 213 -2.21 -10.55 12.80
C TRP A 213 -3.24 -9.83 13.65
N GLN A 214 -3.03 -9.88 14.95
CA GLN A 214 -3.82 -9.14 15.93
C GLN A 214 -3.34 -7.70 15.92
N VAL A 215 -4.18 -6.80 15.41
CA VAL A 215 -3.79 -5.41 15.17
C VAL A 215 -4.92 -4.44 15.41
N TYR A 216 -4.53 -3.30 16.00
CA TYR A 216 -5.41 -2.19 16.28
C TYR A 216 -4.68 -0.87 16.10
N ARG A 217 -5.31 0.12 15.46
CA ARG A 217 -4.77 1.44 15.20
C ARG A 217 -5.66 2.52 15.79
N LYS A 218 -5.07 3.46 16.49
CA LYS A 218 -5.65 4.77 16.81
C LYS A 218 -4.72 5.87 16.34
N THR A 219 -5.20 7.09 16.29
CA THR A 219 -4.40 8.25 15.85
C THR A 219 -3.10 8.37 16.64
N TRP A 220 -3.11 8.06 17.93
CA TRP A 220 -1.97 8.22 18.85
C TRP A 220 -1.26 6.91 19.21
N MET A 221 -1.74 5.75 18.77
CA MET A 221 -1.10 4.47 19.08
C MET A 221 -1.39 3.41 18.04
N MET A 222 -0.49 2.46 17.93
CA MET A 222 -0.68 1.22 17.20
C MET A 222 -0.34 0.04 18.12
N TRP A 223 -1.17 -0.99 18.09
CA TRP A 223 -0.91 -2.26 18.68
C TRP A 223 -0.84 -3.31 17.55
N GLY A 224 0.30 -3.98 17.42
CA GLY A 224 0.55 -4.90 16.31
C GLY A 224 1.23 -6.17 16.79
N GLY A 225 0.57 -6.94 17.67
CA GLY A 225 1.07 -8.20 18.20
C GLY A 225 0.13 -8.78 19.23
N GLY A 226 0.21 -10.07 19.49
CA GLY A 226 -0.65 -10.70 20.49
C GLY A 226 -0.77 -12.22 20.33
N PRO A 227 -1.52 -12.89 21.23
CA PRO A 227 -1.64 -14.35 21.25
C PRO A 227 -2.34 -14.95 20.02
N GLU A 228 -2.98 -14.12 19.23
CA GLU A 228 -3.69 -14.52 18.01
C GLU A 228 -2.86 -14.29 16.73
N CYS A 229 -1.64 -13.74 16.84
CA CYS A 229 -0.69 -13.70 15.74
C CYS A 229 -0.10 -15.09 15.52
N LYS A 230 -0.44 -15.74 14.40
CA LYS A 230 -0.16 -17.16 14.17
C LYS A 230 0.10 -17.44 12.70
N LEU A 231 0.77 -18.56 12.46
CA LEU A 231 0.91 -19.17 11.15
C LEU A 231 -0.04 -20.38 11.06
N TRP A 232 -0.81 -20.43 9.99
CA TRP A 232 -1.83 -21.43 9.73
C TRP A 232 -1.54 -22.18 8.44
N LYS A 233 -1.89 -23.46 8.40
CA LYS A 233 -1.85 -24.32 7.21
C LYS A 233 -3.20 -24.98 6.99
N SER A 234 -3.67 -24.99 5.76
CA SER A 234 -4.76 -25.88 5.30
C SER A 234 -4.21 -26.88 4.30
N GLU A 235 -4.69 -28.11 4.33
CA GLU A 235 -4.34 -29.19 3.40
C GLU A 235 -5.50 -29.61 2.51
N ASN A 236 -6.66 -28.96 2.66
CA ASN A 236 -7.90 -29.31 1.98
C ASN A 236 -8.60 -28.10 1.35
N GLY A 237 -7.79 -27.14 0.86
CA GLY A 237 -8.32 -25.96 0.15
C GLY A 237 -9.04 -24.97 1.06
N GLY A 238 -8.65 -24.87 2.32
CA GLY A 238 -9.21 -23.92 3.28
C GLY A 238 -10.39 -24.45 4.10
N ASP A 239 -10.79 -25.71 3.95
CA ASP A 239 -11.93 -26.23 4.71
C ASP A 239 -11.60 -26.44 6.20
N THR A 240 -10.35 -26.82 6.52
CA THR A 240 -9.82 -26.88 7.89
C THR A 240 -8.44 -26.29 7.95
N TRP A 241 -8.04 -25.82 9.15
CA TRP A 241 -6.76 -25.17 9.40
C TRP A 241 -6.09 -25.70 10.64
N ILE A 242 -4.77 -25.89 10.56
CA ILE A 242 -3.89 -26.27 11.67
C ILE A 242 -2.91 -25.15 11.98
N GLU A 243 -2.63 -24.93 13.25
CA GLU A 243 -1.67 -23.92 13.71
C GLU A 243 -0.23 -24.48 13.60
N LEU A 244 0.68 -23.75 12.96
CA LEU A 244 2.10 -24.08 12.83
C LEU A 244 3.01 -23.25 13.73
N SER A 245 2.51 -22.16 14.32
CA SER A 245 3.34 -21.24 15.13
C SER A 245 3.84 -21.81 16.44
N LYS A 246 3.34 -22.97 16.85
CA LYS A 246 3.80 -23.73 18.04
C LYS A 246 4.73 -24.90 17.70
N ASN A 247 4.98 -25.12 16.41
CA ASN A 247 5.82 -26.23 15.99
C ASN A 247 7.29 -26.01 16.42
N PRO A 248 8.04 -27.09 16.64
CA PRO A 248 9.43 -27.02 17.10
C PRO A 248 10.28 -26.08 16.24
N GLY A 249 11.03 -25.18 16.87
CA GLY A 249 11.92 -24.22 16.24
C GLY A 249 11.31 -22.88 15.91
N MET A 250 9.98 -22.72 15.99
CA MET A 250 9.35 -21.40 15.92
C MET A 250 9.64 -20.56 17.18
N PRO A 251 9.65 -19.20 17.08
CA PRO A 251 9.90 -18.38 18.25
C PRO A 251 8.79 -18.52 19.28
N SER A 252 9.16 -18.49 20.55
CA SER A 252 8.23 -18.51 21.69
C SER A 252 7.79 -17.11 22.10
N GLY A 253 6.68 -17.01 22.85
CA GLY A 253 6.18 -15.75 23.38
C GLY A 253 5.22 -15.02 22.43
N THR A 254 5.15 -13.71 22.58
CA THR A 254 4.24 -12.88 21.76
C THR A 254 4.81 -12.70 20.36
N LEU A 255 4.01 -13.05 19.37
CA LEU A 255 4.31 -12.80 17.96
C LEU A 255 3.63 -11.51 17.49
N GLY A 256 4.24 -10.86 16.52
CA GLY A 256 3.66 -9.76 15.77
C GLY A 256 3.27 -10.20 14.35
N LYS A 257 3.59 -9.36 13.37
CA LYS A 257 3.31 -9.64 11.96
C LYS A 257 4.23 -10.73 11.43
N ILE A 258 3.67 -11.63 10.62
CA ILE A 258 4.39 -12.74 9.98
C ILE A 258 4.18 -12.66 8.48
N GLY A 259 5.27 -12.73 7.70
CA GLY A 259 5.24 -12.99 6.26
C GLY A 259 5.58 -14.44 5.99
N ILE A 260 4.98 -15.07 4.97
CA ILE A 260 5.15 -16.49 4.65
C ILE A 260 5.32 -16.71 3.15
N THR A 261 6.20 -17.63 2.77
CA THR A 261 6.30 -18.13 1.40
C THR A 261 6.59 -19.61 1.36
N VAL A 262 6.14 -20.28 0.30
CA VAL A 262 6.44 -21.67 -0.04
C VAL A 262 7.24 -21.70 -1.33
N SER A 263 8.28 -22.54 -1.39
CA SER A 263 9.08 -22.69 -2.60
C SER A 263 8.28 -23.38 -3.71
N PRO A 264 8.17 -22.80 -4.89
CA PRO A 264 7.59 -23.49 -6.04
C PRO A 264 8.43 -24.69 -6.53
N VAL A 265 9.71 -24.74 -6.15
CA VAL A 265 10.63 -25.87 -6.50
C VAL A 265 10.46 -27.05 -5.56
N ASP A 266 10.12 -26.80 -4.29
CA ASP A 266 9.97 -27.82 -3.26
C ASP A 266 8.89 -27.40 -2.24
N SER A 267 7.71 -28.00 -2.34
CA SER A 267 6.57 -27.72 -1.44
C SER A 267 6.85 -27.97 0.06
N LYS A 268 7.95 -28.66 0.39
CA LYS A 268 8.38 -28.84 1.78
C LYS A 268 9.20 -27.66 2.30
N ARG A 269 9.78 -26.85 1.42
CA ARG A 269 10.57 -25.67 1.77
C ARG A 269 9.69 -24.45 1.97
N LEU A 270 9.70 -23.94 3.20
CA LEU A 270 9.02 -22.71 3.59
C LEU A 270 10.01 -21.71 4.17
N TRP A 271 9.70 -20.44 4.04
CA TRP A 271 10.32 -19.37 4.82
C TRP A 271 9.24 -18.51 5.46
N ALA A 272 9.48 -18.11 6.70
CA ALA A 272 8.67 -17.15 7.40
C ALA A 272 9.56 -16.04 7.96
N ILE A 273 9.17 -14.77 7.77
CA ILE A 273 9.75 -13.65 8.47
C ILE A 273 8.84 -13.29 9.64
N VAL A 274 9.36 -13.36 10.87
CA VAL A 274 8.56 -13.30 12.10
C VAL A 274 8.97 -12.12 12.95
N GLU A 275 8.02 -11.25 13.26
CA GLU A 275 8.15 -10.22 14.28
C GLU A 275 7.94 -10.85 15.67
N ALA A 276 9.00 -10.89 16.47
CA ALA A 276 9.00 -11.38 17.85
C ALA A 276 10.25 -10.86 18.58
N ASN A 277 10.33 -11.04 19.90
CA ASN A 277 11.58 -10.77 20.63
C ASN A 277 12.74 -11.60 20.09
N ASP A 278 12.50 -12.89 19.82
CA ASP A 278 13.42 -13.79 19.11
C ASP A 278 13.05 -13.88 17.61
N GLY A 279 12.68 -12.74 17.00
CA GLY A 279 12.26 -12.67 15.61
C GLY A 279 13.41 -12.85 14.63
N GLY A 280 13.07 -13.12 13.37
CA GLY A 280 14.03 -13.36 12.29
C GLY A 280 13.40 -14.00 11.07
N VAL A 281 14.25 -14.51 10.18
CA VAL A 281 13.85 -15.39 9.09
C VAL A 281 13.95 -16.85 9.58
N TYR A 282 12.85 -17.55 9.48
CA TYR A 282 12.72 -18.96 9.84
C TYR A 282 12.50 -19.79 8.58
N ARG A 283 13.12 -20.97 8.52
CA ARG A 283 13.00 -21.90 7.40
C ARG A 283 12.53 -23.27 7.89
N SER A 284 11.63 -23.87 7.14
CA SER A 284 11.23 -25.25 7.28
C SER A 284 11.62 -26.03 6.02
N ASP A 285 12.01 -27.28 6.19
CA ASP A 285 12.31 -28.24 5.12
C ASP A 285 11.35 -29.45 5.12
N ASP A 286 10.29 -29.38 5.94
CA ASP A 286 9.29 -30.43 6.15
C ASP A 286 7.86 -29.93 6.16
N ALA A 287 7.58 -28.90 5.33
CA ALA A 287 6.26 -28.29 5.15
C ALA A 287 5.67 -27.69 6.43
N GLY A 288 6.54 -27.17 7.30
CA GLY A 288 6.18 -26.46 8.52
C GLY A 288 6.09 -27.35 9.78
N ALA A 289 6.50 -28.61 9.70
CA ALA A 289 6.51 -29.49 10.88
C ALA A 289 7.61 -29.07 11.86
N THR A 290 8.78 -28.68 11.38
CA THR A 290 9.87 -28.10 12.18
C THR A 290 10.47 -26.88 11.52
N TRP A 291 11.09 -26.00 12.31
CA TRP A 291 11.64 -24.72 11.85
C TRP A 291 13.04 -24.50 12.41
N ILE A 292 13.86 -23.82 11.64
CA ILE A 292 15.16 -23.31 12.07
C ILE A 292 15.24 -21.81 11.80
N LYS A 293 15.74 -21.04 12.74
CA LYS A 293 16.06 -19.64 12.51
C LYS A 293 17.33 -19.55 11.66
N THR A 294 17.22 -19.00 10.46
CA THR A 294 18.35 -18.91 9.53
C THR A 294 19.02 -17.56 9.58
N ASN A 295 18.27 -16.47 9.94
CA ASN A 295 18.80 -15.14 10.00
C ASN A 295 18.05 -14.32 11.05
N ASP A 296 18.73 -13.39 11.75
CA ASP A 296 18.15 -12.51 12.76
C ASP A 296 18.47 -11.01 12.53
N GLU A 297 19.04 -10.68 11.38
CA GLU A 297 19.37 -9.31 11.06
C GLU A 297 18.15 -8.36 11.12
N ARG A 298 18.31 -7.27 11.88
CA ARG A 298 17.23 -6.31 12.10
C ARG A 298 16.79 -5.62 10.79
N LYS A 299 17.70 -5.42 9.84
CA LYS A 299 17.39 -4.77 8.54
C LYS A 299 16.25 -5.48 7.78
N LEU A 300 16.07 -6.79 7.95
CA LEU A 300 15.02 -7.56 7.28
C LEU A 300 13.64 -7.42 7.92
N ARG A 301 13.56 -6.91 9.16
CA ARG A 301 12.32 -6.87 9.96
C ARG A 301 12.08 -5.51 10.65
N GLN A 302 12.65 -4.44 10.09
CA GLN A 302 12.37 -3.09 10.54
C GLN A 302 10.90 -2.74 10.26
N ARG A 303 10.27 -1.93 11.11
CA ARG A 303 8.90 -1.45 10.94
C ARG A 303 7.95 -2.57 10.45
N ALA A 304 7.86 -3.69 11.19
CA ALA A 304 7.14 -4.88 10.77
C ALA A 304 5.68 -4.59 10.38
N PHE A 305 5.04 -3.64 11.03
CA PHE A 305 3.70 -3.16 10.68
C PHE A 305 3.59 -2.67 9.24
N TYR A 306 4.68 -2.13 8.68
CA TYR A 306 4.74 -1.55 7.34
C TYR A 306 5.19 -2.57 6.29
N TYR A 307 6.16 -3.42 6.64
CA TYR A 307 6.77 -4.43 5.76
C TYR A 307 6.39 -5.86 6.14
N SER A 308 7.38 -6.73 6.30
CA SER A 308 7.30 -8.18 6.61
C SER A 308 6.84 -9.02 5.43
N ARG A 309 7.55 -8.90 4.30
CA ARG A 309 7.30 -9.67 3.08
C ARG A 309 8.52 -10.50 2.71
N ILE A 310 8.26 -11.76 2.34
CA ILE A 310 9.29 -12.72 1.94
C ILE A 310 8.77 -13.54 0.75
N TYR A 311 9.63 -13.79 -0.25
CA TYR A 311 9.25 -14.44 -1.51
C TYR A 311 10.30 -15.46 -1.92
N ALA A 312 9.87 -16.69 -2.20
CA ALA A 312 10.73 -17.74 -2.75
C ALA A 312 10.96 -17.52 -4.25
N ASP A 313 12.15 -17.82 -4.70
CA ASP A 313 12.44 -17.85 -6.14
C ASP A 313 11.69 -19.04 -6.79
N PRO A 314 11.07 -18.85 -7.97
CA PRO A 314 10.32 -19.91 -8.62
C PRO A 314 11.17 -21.03 -9.24
N PHE A 315 12.49 -20.86 -9.36
CA PHE A 315 13.40 -21.80 -10.03
C PHE A 315 14.54 -22.29 -9.15
N ASP A 316 14.90 -21.55 -8.09
CA ASP A 316 15.99 -21.91 -7.21
C ASP A 316 15.50 -22.14 -5.78
N ARG A 317 15.64 -23.36 -5.31
CA ARG A 317 15.24 -23.79 -3.97
C ARG A 317 15.96 -23.03 -2.84
N GLU A 318 17.15 -22.52 -3.06
CA GLU A 318 17.95 -21.84 -2.05
C GLU A 318 17.81 -20.30 -2.11
N THR A 319 17.17 -19.77 -3.15
CA THR A 319 16.99 -18.34 -3.31
C THR A 319 15.68 -17.84 -2.70
N VAL A 320 15.79 -16.78 -1.89
CA VAL A 320 14.66 -16.12 -1.23
C VAL A 320 14.90 -14.61 -1.16
N TYR A 321 13.84 -13.87 -1.33
CA TYR A 321 13.83 -12.38 -1.32
C TYR A 321 13.10 -11.86 -0.10
N CYS A 322 13.62 -10.80 0.50
CA CYS A 322 13.01 -10.12 1.64
C CYS A 322 12.83 -8.63 1.32
N LEU A 323 11.61 -8.15 1.45
CA LEU A 323 11.25 -6.74 1.23
C LEU A 323 11.17 -6.02 2.57
N ASN A 324 11.85 -4.89 2.63
CA ASN A 324 11.83 -3.96 3.76
C ASN A 324 12.11 -2.54 3.23
N VAL A 325 12.78 -1.66 3.98
CA VAL A 325 13.30 -0.38 3.46
C VAL A 325 14.05 -0.62 2.17
N ASP A 326 14.97 -1.59 2.20
CA ASP A 326 15.69 -2.06 1.02
C ASP A 326 15.16 -3.42 0.57
N PHE A 327 15.53 -3.82 -0.63
CA PHE A 327 15.18 -5.10 -1.22
C PHE A 327 16.39 -6.05 -1.17
N TYR A 328 16.26 -7.14 -0.40
CA TYR A 328 17.35 -8.07 -0.13
C TYR A 328 17.12 -9.44 -0.79
N LYS A 329 18.21 -10.06 -1.20
CA LYS A 329 18.25 -11.42 -1.77
C LYS A 329 19.21 -12.30 -0.98
N SER A 330 18.79 -13.53 -0.69
CA SER A 330 19.62 -14.61 -0.20
C SER A 330 19.65 -15.71 -1.25
N THR A 331 20.82 -16.36 -1.42
CA THR A 331 21.02 -17.52 -2.31
C THR A 331 21.53 -18.74 -1.56
N ASP A 332 21.44 -18.75 -0.24
CA ASP A 332 21.93 -19.82 0.65
C ASP A 332 20.85 -20.32 1.63
N GLY A 333 19.59 -20.24 1.21
CA GLY A 333 18.46 -20.72 1.99
C GLY A 333 18.04 -19.79 3.11
N GLY A 334 18.30 -18.50 2.97
CA GLY A 334 17.92 -17.47 3.94
C GLY A 334 18.89 -17.30 5.09
N LYS A 335 20.15 -17.73 4.94
CA LYS A 335 21.18 -17.56 5.98
C LYS A 335 21.84 -16.20 5.91
N LYS A 336 22.12 -15.70 4.69
CA LYS A 336 22.71 -14.38 4.45
C LYS A 336 21.87 -13.59 3.48
N PHE A 337 21.66 -12.32 3.78
CA PHE A 337 21.01 -11.33 2.92
C PHE A 337 21.98 -10.18 2.65
N ASP A 338 23.12 -10.52 2.04
CA ASP A 338 24.21 -9.61 1.70
C ASP A 338 24.07 -9.01 0.30
N GLN A 339 23.16 -9.51 -0.53
CA GLN A 339 22.82 -8.94 -1.82
C GLN A 339 21.63 -8.00 -1.67
N GLU A 340 21.90 -6.70 -1.85
CA GLU A 340 20.88 -5.68 -1.97
C GLU A 340 20.55 -5.45 -3.44
N ILE A 341 19.28 -5.60 -3.79
CA ILE A 341 18.77 -5.28 -5.12
C ILE A 341 18.41 -3.81 -5.13
N LYS A 342 19.12 -3.02 -5.94
CA LYS A 342 18.84 -1.60 -6.08
C LYS A 342 17.60 -1.38 -6.93
N VAL A 343 16.60 -0.74 -6.36
CA VAL A 343 15.35 -0.31 -6.98
C VAL A 343 15.30 1.21 -7.02
N PRO A 344 14.47 1.81 -7.89
CA PRO A 344 14.40 3.28 -8.00
C PRO A 344 14.02 3.98 -6.68
N HIS A 345 13.13 3.38 -5.89
CA HIS A 345 12.71 3.91 -4.60
C HIS A 345 12.76 2.83 -3.51
N GLY A 346 13.01 3.22 -2.27
CA GLY A 346 12.97 2.35 -1.11
C GLY A 346 11.55 2.02 -0.64
N ASP A 347 11.45 1.42 0.54
CA ASP A 347 10.20 1.06 1.19
C ASP A 347 9.33 0.08 0.37
N ASN A 348 9.86 -1.15 0.22
CA ASN A 348 9.32 -2.16 -0.69
C ASN A 348 8.15 -2.94 -0.07
N HIS A 349 7.03 -3.09 -0.79
CA HIS A 349 5.78 -3.64 -0.28
C HIS A 349 5.36 -4.97 -0.89
N ASP A 350 5.56 -5.16 -2.19
CA ASP A 350 5.16 -6.38 -2.89
C ASP A 350 6.13 -6.74 -4.00
N LEU A 351 6.16 -8.02 -4.34
CA LEU A 351 6.99 -8.56 -5.41
C LEU A 351 6.22 -9.65 -6.13
N TRP A 352 6.21 -9.58 -7.46
CA TRP A 352 5.84 -10.67 -8.32
C TRP A 352 7.04 -11.06 -9.17
N ILE A 353 7.30 -12.39 -9.23
CA ILE A 353 8.32 -12.99 -10.08
C ILE A 353 7.58 -13.92 -11.04
N ASP A 354 7.91 -13.83 -12.34
CA ASP A 354 7.29 -14.67 -13.32
C ASP A 354 7.58 -16.16 -13.04
N PRO A 355 6.54 -16.98 -12.83
CA PRO A 355 6.71 -18.40 -12.58
C PRO A 355 7.30 -19.19 -13.74
N ASN A 356 7.43 -18.58 -14.92
CA ASN A 356 8.00 -19.18 -16.14
C ASN A 356 9.36 -18.58 -16.53
N ASN A 357 9.71 -17.41 -15.95
CA ASN A 357 10.97 -16.72 -16.23
C ASN A 357 11.41 -15.84 -15.07
N PRO A 358 12.33 -16.28 -14.19
CA PRO A 358 12.72 -15.56 -12.98
C PRO A 358 13.44 -14.23 -13.25
N LEU A 359 13.80 -13.95 -14.49
CA LEU A 359 14.38 -12.66 -14.86
C LEU A 359 13.33 -11.55 -14.97
N ARG A 360 12.04 -11.92 -15.08
CA ARG A 360 10.91 -10.98 -15.14
C ARG A 360 10.32 -10.78 -13.77
N MET A 361 10.35 -9.54 -13.32
CA MET A 361 9.87 -9.14 -12.00
C MET A 361 9.14 -7.82 -12.07
N ILE A 362 8.22 -7.59 -11.16
CA ILE A 362 7.74 -6.27 -10.78
C ILE A 362 7.77 -6.18 -9.25
N THR A 363 8.23 -5.05 -8.73
CA THR A 363 8.08 -4.70 -7.32
C THR A 363 7.25 -3.44 -7.16
N SER A 364 6.61 -3.31 -6.01
CA SER A 364 5.91 -2.10 -5.58
C SER A 364 6.60 -1.53 -4.34
N ASN A 365 6.72 -0.20 -4.32
CA ASN A 365 7.42 0.55 -3.27
C ASN A 365 6.75 1.93 -3.05
N ASP A 366 7.35 2.80 -2.23
CA ASP A 366 6.80 4.14 -1.98
C ASP A 366 7.01 5.14 -3.13
N GLY A 367 7.70 4.76 -4.19
CA GLY A 367 7.81 5.50 -5.45
C GLY A 367 6.87 4.98 -6.54
N GLY A 368 6.34 3.75 -6.40
CA GLY A 368 5.42 3.20 -7.40
C GLY A 368 5.63 1.73 -7.72
N GLY A 369 5.41 1.36 -8.97
CA GLY A 369 5.68 0.03 -9.51
C GLY A 369 6.78 0.06 -10.56
N CYS A 370 7.84 -0.70 -10.38
CA CYS A 370 8.94 -0.79 -11.36
C CYS A 370 9.17 -2.23 -11.82
N VAL A 371 9.51 -2.38 -13.09
CA VAL A 371 9.68 -3.66 -13.79
C VAL A 371 11.14 -3.95 -14.05
N SER A 372 11.55 -5.19 -13.81
CA SER A 372 12.84 -5.72 -14.24
C SER A 372 12.65 -6.90 -15.19
N VAL A 373 13.49 -6.96 -16.22
CA VAL A 373 13.55 -8.08 -17.18
C VAL A 373 14.88 -8.83 -17.14
N ASN A 374 15.71 -8.52 -16.14
CA ASN A 374 17.07 -9.08 -16.00
C ASN A 374 17.38 -9.56 -14.57
N GLY A 375 16.33 -9.94 -13.82
CA GLY A 375 16.47 -10.51 -12.47
C GLY A 375 16.85 -9.47 -11.41
N GLY A 376 16.36 -8.25 -11.54
CA GLY A 376 16.59 -7.18 -10.58
C GLY A 376 17.91 -6.43 -10.74
N LYS A 377 18.63 -6.61 -11.85
CA LYS A 377 19.89 -5.88 -12.10
C LYS A 377 19.64 -4.43 -12.54
N SER A 378 18.53 -4.18 -13.20
CA SER A 378 18.02 -2.85 -13.52
C SER A 378 16.50 -2.87 -13.52
N TRP A 379 15.90 -1.70 -13.37
CA TRP A 379 14.46 -1.48 -13.25
C TRP A 379 14.04 -0.30 -14.12
N THR A 380 12.76 -0.27 -14.50
CA THR A 380 12.17 0.91 -15.14
C THR A 380 12.02 2.05 -14.15
N ASP A 381 11.95 3.28 -14.63
CA ASP A 381 11.69 4.46 -13.84
C ASP A 381 10.26 4.50 -13.29
N GLU A 382 10.01 5.38 -12.33
CA GLU A 382 8.71 5.58 -11.65
C GLU A 382 8.15 6.98 -12.02
N ASP A 383 8.07 7.26 -13.32
CA ASP A 383 7.71 8.53 -13.93
C ASP A 383 6.22 8.63 -14.34
N PHE A 384 5.34 8.23 -13.47
CA PHE A 384 3.89 8.28 -13.66
C PHE A 384 3.19 9.09 -12.56
N CYS A 385 1.99 9.62 -12.86
CA CYS A 385 1.29 10.57 -12.00
C CYS A 385 0.52 9.91 -10.83
N THR A 386 1.24 9.30 -9.86
CA THR A 386 0.64 8.76 -8.63
C THR A 386 1.12 9.46 -7.36
N THR A 387 1.63 10.66 -7.50
CA THR A 387 2.12 11.51 -6.40
C THR A 387 1.08 11.65 -5.29
N GLN A 388 1.48 11.37 -4.06
CA GLN A 388 0.64 11.54 -2.89
C GLN A 388 0.96 12.85 -2.16
N PHE A 389 0.22 13.92 -2.46
CA PHE A 389 0.36 15.20 -1.78
C PHE A 389 -0.43 15.23 -0.46
N TYR A 390 0.17 15.81 0.59
CA TYR A 390 -0.52 16.09 1.85
C TYR A 390 -1.49 17.27 1.74
N HIS A 391 -0.99 18.37 1.20
CA HIS A 391 -1.71 19.62 0.97
C HIS A 391 -1.21 20.27 -0.30
N VAL A 392 -2.06 21.05 -0.93
CA VAL A 392 -1.69 21.87 -2.09
C VAL A 392 -2.05 23.32 -1.86
N THR A 393 -1.24 24.22 -2.39
CA THR A 393 -1.49 25.66 -2.44
C THR A 393 -1.08 26.19 -3.80
N THR A 394 -1.40 27.45 -4.08
CA THR A 394 -1.02 28.12 -5.33
C THR A 394 -0.21 29.36 -5.03
N THR A 395 0.60 29.75 -6.01
CA THR A 395 1.43 30.97 -5.95
C THR A 395 0.84 32.08 -6.81
N ASN A 396 1.37 33.31 -6.65
CA ASN A 396 0.98 34.46 -7.48
C ASN A 396 1.83 34.61 -8.76
N HIS A 397 2.52 33.57 -9.21
CA HIS A 397 3.17 33.56 -10.53
C HIS A 397 2.14 33.63 -11.66
N VAL A 398 2.58 33.98 -12.86
CA VAL A 398 1.78 33.91 -14.07
C VAL A 398 2.58 33.16 -15.14
N PRO A 399 2.17 31.91 -15.46
CA PRO A 399 1.08 31.14 -14.86
C PRO A 399 1.33 30.83 -13.36
N TYR A 400 0.28 30.65 -12.59
CA TYR A 400 0.45 30.29 -11.18
C TYR A 400 1.05 28.90 -11.05
N HIS A 401 1.79 28.65 -9.97
CA HIS A 401 2.30 27.30 -9.67
C HIS A 401 1.42 26.63 -8.62
N VAL A 402 1.28 25.31 -8.74
CA VAL A 402 0.71 24.43 -7.72
C VAL A 402 1.85 23.86 -6.91
N VAL A 403 1.76 23.96 -5.58
CA VAL A 403 2.83 23.61 -4.67
C VAL A 403 2.33 22.68 -3.60
N GLY A 404 3.10 21.66 -3.26
CA GLY A 404 2.76 20.70 -2.20
C GLY A 404 3.94 19.90 -1.71
N ALA A 405 3.78 19.32 -0.51
CA ALA A 405 4.68 18.33 0.04
C ALA A 405 4.17 16.94 -0.32
N GLN A 406 5.04 16.12 -0.91
CA GLN A 406 4.75 14.77 -1.35
C GLN A 406 5.28 13.77 -0.34
N GLN A 407 4.43 12.83 0.09
CA GLN A 407 4.82 11.72 0.92
C GLN A 407 6.03 10.98 0.31
N ASP A 408 7.06 10.76 1.11
CA ASP A 408 8.31 10.05 0.80
C ASP A 408 9.18 10.67 -0.33
N ASN A 409 8.78 11.84 -0.89
CA ASN A 409 9.44 12.45 -2.04
C ASN A 409 9.65 13.98 -1.93
N SER A 410 9.73 14.54 -0.70
CA SER A 410 10.03 15.95 -0.46
C SER A 410 8.93 16.91 -0.96
N THR A 411 9.30 18.10 -1.40
CA THR A 411 8.37 19.16 -1.85
C THR A 411 8.45 19.38 -3.34
N LEU A 412 7.40 19.94 -3.93
CA LEU A 412 7.38 20.22 -5.36
C LEU A 412 6.51 21.45 -5.67
N ALA A 413 6.98 22.30 -6.57
CA ALA A 413 6.21 23.34 -7.23
C ALA A 413 6.19 23.09 -8.74
N ILE A 414 4.99 23.11 -9.35
CA ILE A 414 4.79 22.93 -10.79
C ILE A 414 3.94 24.03 -11.38
N PRO A 415 4.28 24.56 -12.57
CA PRO A 415 3.45 25.52 -13.27
C PRO A 415 2.07 24.94 -13.62
N SER A 416 1.01 25.74 -13.49
CA SER A 416 -0.38 25.30 -13.72
C SER A 416 -0.69 24.99 -15.18
N ASP A 417 0.06 25.50 -16.13
CA ASP A 417 -0.05 25.20 -17.55
C ASP A 417 0.64 23.87 -17.93
N GLY A 418 1.40 23.31 -16.98
CA GLY A 418 1.95 21.95 -17.10
C GLY A 418 2.99 21.84 -18.22
N TRP A 419 2.74 20.97 -19.15
CA TRP A 419 3.64 20.51 -20.21
C TRP A 419 4.32 21.59 -21.06
N SER A 420 3.82 22.81 -21.10
CA SER A 420 4.37 23.85 -21.99
C SER A 420 5.67 24.48 -21.50
N HIS A 421 6.08 24.21 -20.26
CA HIS A 421 7.25 24.84 -19.63
C HIS A 421 8.14 23.83 -18.89
N MET A 422 8.57 22.77 -19.60
CA MET A 422 9.77 22.07 -19.19
C MET A 422 10.95 23.07 -19.22
N ASN A 423 11.68 23.18 -18.11
CA ASN A 423 12.91 23.97 -18.14
C ASN A 423 13.92 23.33 -19.14
N GLU A 424 15.00 24.01 -19.45
CA GLU A 424 16.07 23.53 -20.35
C GLU A 424 16.70 22.21 -19.88
N LEU A 425 16.45 21.80 -18.61
CA LEU A 425 16.91 20.56 -17.99
C LEU A 425 15.87 19.44 -18.09
N GLY A 426 14.69 19.67 -18.67
CA GLY A 426 13.62 18.70 -18.75
C GLY A 426 12.85 18.49 -17.45
N GLU A 427 13.00 19.39 -16.47
CA GLU A 427 12.36 19.28 -15.16
C GLU A 427 10.95 19.91 -15.19
N TRP A 428 9.98 19.17 -14.69
CA TRP A 428 8.57 19.55 -14.59
C TRP A 428 8.27 20.50 -13.45
N GLY A 429 9.19 20.59 -12.50
CA GLY A 429 9.01 21.33 -11.27
C GLY A 429 10.32 21.50 -10.52
N TYR A 430 10.23 22.09 -9.37
CA TYR A 430 11.38 22.35 -8.51
C TYR A 430 11.01 22.22 -7.03
N ASP A 431 12.00 21.83 -6.20
CA ASP A 431 11.87 21.80 -4.76
C ASP A 431 11.76 23.20 -4.17
N VAL A 432 11.00 23.32 -3.07
CA VAL A 432 10.76 24.62 -2.39
C VAL A 432 11.18 24.61 -0.92
N GLY A 433 12.06 23.68 -0.53
CA GLY A 433 12.50 23.49 0.85
C GLY A 433 11.48 22.72 1.70
N GLY A 434 11.67 22.66 3.01
CA GLY A 434 10.88 21.85 3.92
C GLY A 434 11.20 20.36 3.80
N GLY A 435 10.18 19.52 3.76
CA GLY A 435 10.28 18.07 3.61
C GLY A 435 8.96 17.45 3.18
N GLU A 436 8.88 16.15 3.25
CA GLU A 436 7.79 15.33 2.68
C GLU A 436 6.39 15.59 3.27
N SER A 437 6.30 16.24 4.41
CA SER A 437 5.02 16.44 5.12
C SER A 437 4.93 17.84 5.69
N GLY A 438 3.95 18.59 5.34
CA GLY A 438 3.72 19.90 5.91
C GLY A 438 2.99 20.83 4.95
N TYR A 439 2.73 22.02 5.43
CA TYR A 439 2.17 23.10 4.63
C TYR A 439 3.29 23.87 3.94
N ILE A 440 2.97 24.32 2.72
CA ILE A 440 3.84 25.20 1.94
C ILE A 440 3.02 26.42 1.54
N THR A 441 3.65 27.58 1.59
CA THR A 441 3.06 28.82 1.06
C THR A 441 4.14 29.69 0.43
N SER A 442 3.80 30.43 -0.61
CA SER A 442 4.68 31.47 -1.15
C SER A 442 4.42 32.81 -0.45
N HIS A 443 5.43 33.68 -0.47
CA HIS A 443 5.27 35.06 0.02
C HIS A 443 4.26 35.82 -0.88
N PRO A 444 3.32 36.57 -0.32
CA PRO A 444 2.27 37.21 -1.11
C PRO A 444 2.78 38.23 -2.13
N ASP A 445 3.83 38.98 -1.80
CA ASP A 445 4.39 40.04 -2.65
C ASP A 445 5.60 39.57 -3.48
N ASN A 446 6.15 38.38 -3.20
CA ASN A 446 7.27 37.82 -3.94
C ASN A 446 7.10 36.30 -4.07
N PRO A 447 6.49 35.81 -5.15
CA PRO A 447 6.15 34.39 -5.30
C PRO A 447 7.37 33.46 -5.39
N ASP A 448 8.59 33.99 -5.61
CA ASP A 448 9.83 33.20 -5.59
C ASP A 448 10.34 32.87 -4.17
N ILE A 449 9.72 33.41 -3.13
CA ILE A 449 10.03 33.08 -1.74
C ILE A 449 8.99 32.11 -1.21
N PHE A 450 9.44 30.96 -0.71
CA PHE A 450 8.59 29.92 -0.15
C PHE A 450 8.89 29.68 1.33
N TYR A 451 7.84 29.35 2.07
CA TYR A 451 7.91 28.87 3.46
C TYR A 451 7.32 27.47 3.49
N ALA A 452 8.13 26.50 3.91
CA ALA A 452 7.78 25.10 3.86
C ALA A 452 8.09 24.39 5.18
N GLY A 453 7.10 23.64 5.67
CA GLY A 453 7.20 22.84 6.88
C GLY A 453 7.58 21.38 6.62
N SER A 454 7.92 20.66 7.70
CA SER A 454 8.11 19.20 7.71
C SER A 454 7.93 18.64 9.12
N GLN A 455 8.22 17.33 9.29
CA GLN A 455 8.20 16.66 10.58
C GLN A 455 9.11 17.38 11.59
N GLY A 456 8.77 17.23 12.89
CA GLY A 456 9.58 17.82 13.97
C GLY A 456 9.55 19.34 14.00
N ALA A 457 8.49 19.96 13.46
CA ALA A 457 8.35 21.41 13.34
C ALA A 457 9.48 22.09 12.53
N LEU A 458 10.15 21.35 11.63
CA LEU A 458 11.05 21.96 10.66
C LEU A 458 10.29 23.02 9.86
N LEU A 459 10.87 24.22 9.75
CA LEU A 459 10.34 25.31 8.97
C LEU A 459 11.47 25.99 8.21
N THR A 460 11.36 26.04 6.90
CA THR A 460 12.38 26.63 6.03
C THR A 460 11.84 27.82 5.25
N ARG A 461 12.72 28.75 4.89
CA ARG A 461 12.52 29.75 3.87
C ARG A 461 13.42 29.42 2.67
N TYR A 462 12.81 29.20 1.53
CA TYR A 462 13.51 28.99 0.26
C TYR A 462 13.40 30.23 -0.63
N ASP A 463 14.50 30.60 -1.27
CA ASP A 463 14.58 31.69 -2.23
C ASP A 463 14.97 31.12 -3.60
N ARG A 464 13.98 31.02 -4.50
CA ARG A 464 14.13 30.42 -5.82
C ARG A 464 15.12 31.17 -6.70
N THR A 465 15.28 32.48 -6.52
CA THR A 465 16.16 33.32 -7.35
C THR A 465 17.64 32.97 -7.19
N ASN A 466 18.03 32.37 -6.08
CA ASN A 466 19.39 32.01 -5.77
C ASN A 466 19.52 30.58 -5.22
N ALA A 467 18.44 29.81 -5.21
CA ALA A 467 18.34 28.44 -4.71
C ALA A 467 18.78 28.27 -3.24
N GLN A 468 18.68 29.30 -2.42
CA GLN A 468 19.08 29.25 -1.01
C GLN A 468 17.93 28.77 -0.12
N ILE A 469 18.19 27.75 0.68
CA ILE A 469 17.33 27.29 1.77
C ILE A 469 17.90 27.79 3.09
N ARG A 470 17.06 28.34 3.94
CA ARG A 470 17.40 28.78 5.27
C ARG A 470 16.42 28.21 6.27
N ASP A 471 16.92 27.57 7.33
CA ASP A 471 16.11 27.20 8.49
C ASP A 471 15.69 28.46 9.25
N ILE A 472 14.40 28.57 9.53
CA ILE A 472 13.77 29.72 10.20
C ILE A 472 13.00 29.32 11.45
N GLN A 473 13.26 28.14 11.99
CA GLN A 473 12.68 27.73 13.28
C GLN A 473 13.11 28.70 14.39
N VAL A 474 12.19 28.95 15.32
CA VAL A 474 12.52 29.77 16.50
C VAL A 474 13.63 29.14 17.35
N TYR A 475 13.59 27.80 17.42
CA TYR A 475 14.60 27.00 18.09
C TYR A 475 15.19 26.00 17.06
N PRO A 476 16.29 26.35 16.38
CA PRO A 476 16.89 25.51 15.36
C PRO A 476 17.58 24.30 16.00
N ARG A 477 16.80 23.28 16.34
CA ARG A 477 17.28 22.00 16.85
C ARG A 477 16.81 20.88 15.95
N PHE A 478 17.66 19.90 15.75
CA PHE A 478 17.27 18.64 15.13
C PHE A 478 16.48 17.80 16.15
N PHE A 479 15.20 17.65 15.93
CA PHE A 479 14.31 16.88 16.82
C PHE A 479 14.43 15.38 16.63
N SER A 480 15.12 14.93 15.59
CA SER A 480 15.32 13.52 15.32
C SER A 480 16.25 12.92 16.39
N GLY A 481 15.67 12.18 17.32
CA GLY A 481 16.38 11.53 18.41
C GLY A 481 16.54 12.34 19.70
N GLU A 482 16.03 13.56 19.76
CA GLU A 482 16.02 14.34 21.02
C GLU A 482 14.84 13.87 21.92
N PRO A 483 15.06 13.71 23.24
CA PRO A 483 13.96 13.39 24.14
C PRO A 483 12.98 14.57 24.24
N ALA A 484 11.68 14.26 24.39
CA ALA A 484 10.62 15.26 24.48
C ALA A 484 10.85 16.28 25.61
N SER A 485 11.58 15.89 26.67
CA SER A 485 11.97 16.77 27.80
C SER A 485 12.99 17.85 27.40
N SER A 486 13.66 17.76 26.27
CA SER A 486 14.59 18.77 25.77
C SER A 486 13.92 19.79 24.85
N LEU A 487 12.65 19.59 24.50
CA LEU A 487 11.88 20.55 23.72
C LEU A 487 11.37 21.69 24.63
N PRO A 488 11.38 22.93 24.14
CA PRO A 488 10.89 24.10 24.91
C PRO A 488 9.39 24.07 25.14
#